data_7dce906eab284e65a70fd75a402f2e49
#
_entry.id   7dce906eab284e65a70fd75a402f2e49
#
_cell.length_a   1.000
_cell.length_b   1.000
_cell.length_c   1.000
_cell.angle_alpha   90.00
_cell.angle_beta   90.00
_cell.angle_gamma   90.00
#
_symmetry.space_group_name_H-M   'P 1'
#
loop_
_entity.id
_entity.type
_entity.pdbx_description
1 polymer ?
#
loop_
_entity_poly.entity_id
_entity_poly.type
_entity_poly.pdbx_seq_one_letter_code
_entity_poly.pdbx_strand_id
1 'polypeptide(L)'
;NDLKPLAYPVDKLQHLDGNPRIGNVEAVAKSYDKFGQRKPIVATKDGMVISGNHQLAAAKQLGWEKIAVLFTDDDELTAKAFALADNRTSDLGTYDDDFLADMLGSVASDLELLEATSFDEKDLLALVKKQEVIEDEAPEIRATEIKLGQKYQLGNHTLVCGDTTNNDYLNLLISDNVIDLVFTDPPYGMKKEKDGVLNDNLNYEHLLEFNKKWIPLTFDVLKENGSWYCWGIDEPLMDIYVNILKPMIKENKITFRNLITWNKFNNQKPTAIEQQKSYVVYDEKCLFVMSGVQGFNNNADNYYKGFDSIVTYLKLEKNKANLSIKDCKKIAGHSIKSGCHWFDKSQWSMPTEEVYNSWKNYCIKNNITAFKKDYEEIKKDYEEIKKEWYKTRAYFNNTHQTYMTAVFNFPPVNKEEKQEIGNHATPKPIKLCTTTIKSSSR
;
A
#
# COMPACT_ATOMS: atom_id res chain seq x y z
N ASN A 1 -3.96 22.62 -26.58
CA ASN A 1 -5.41 22.46 -26.34
C ASN A 1 -6.04 21.67 -27.48
N ASP A 2 -6.20 20.38 -27.29
CA ASP A 2 -6.75 19.45 -28.30
C ASP A 2 -8.24 19.69 -28.61
N LEU A 3 -8.92 20.54 -27.83
CA LEU A 3 -10.33 20.90 -28.02
C LEU A 3 -10.56 22.08 -28.96
N LYS A 4 -9.53 22.82 -29.39
CA LYS A 4 -9.69 23.97 -30.29
C LYS A 4 -10.41 23.65 -31.60
N PRO A 5 -10.18 22.50 -32.26
CA PRO A 5 -10.90 22.15 -33.48
C PRO A 5 -12.41 21.98 -33.29
N LEU A 6 -12.85 21.72 -32.05
CA LEU A 6 -14.27 21.51 -31.70
C LEU A 6 -14.96 22.79 -31.20
N ALA A 7 -14.27 23.93 -31.20
CA ALA A 7 -14.79 25.18 -30.67
C ALA A 7 -15.96 25.72 -31.50
N TYR A 8 -17.12 25.87 -30.88
CA TYR A 8 -18.36 26.32 -31.49
C TYR A 8 -18.96 27.50 -30.70
N PRO A 9 -19.61 28.47 -31.34
CA PRO A 9 -20.20 29.65 -30.67
C PRO A 9 -21.28 29.26 -29.65
N VAL A 10 -21.15 29.78 -28.42
CA VAL A 10 -22.05 29.48 -27.30
C VAL A 10 -23.49 30.00 -27.54
N ASP A 11 -23.63 31.11 -28.26
CA ASP A 11 -24.90 31.75 -28.60
C ASP A 11 -25.73 30.90 -29.60
N LYS A 12 -25.13 30.00 -30.34
CA LYS A 12 -25.79 29.09 -31.28
C LYS A 12 -26.25 27.77 -30.63
N LEU A 13 -26.04 27.63 -29.34
CA LEU A 13 -26.39 26.41 -28.60
C LEU A 13 -27.61 26.64 -27.73
N GLN A 14 -28.50 25.64 -27.71
CA GLN A 14 -29.73 25.65 -26.92
C GLN A 14 -29.71 24.54 -25.90
N HIS A 15 -30.31 24.77 -24.75
CA HIS A 15 -30.50 23.73 -23.74
C HIS A 15 -31.56 22.73 -24.19
N LEU A 16 -31.43 21.49 -23.77
CA LEU A 16 -32.45 20.46 -23.97
C LEU A 16 -33.73 20.86 -23.21
N ASP A 17 -34.81 21.09 -23.96
CA ASP A 17 -36.13 21.43 -23.37
C ASP A 17 -36.62 20.24 -22.51
N GLY A 18 -37.08 20.57 -21.30
CA GLY A 18 -37.57 19.58 -20.35
C GLY A 18 -36.48 18.66 -19.74
N ASN A 19 -35.20 19.11 -19.73
CA ASN A 19 -34.14 18.39 -19.04
C ASN A 19 -34.50 18.19 -17.55
N PRO A 20 -34.68 16.94 -17.08
CA PRO A 20 -35.11 16.68 -15.70
C PRO A 20 -34.00 16.87 -14.66
N ARG A 21 -32.73 16.98 -15.08
CA ARG A 21 -31.59 17.12 -14.16
C ARG A 21 -31.42 18.58 -13.71
N ILE A 22 -31.47 18.79 -12.39
CA ILE A 22 -31.15 20.06 -11.75
C ILE A 22 -29.73 19.96 -11.22
N GLY A 23 -28.78 20.68 -11.84
CA GLY A 23 -27.37 20.68 -11.44
C GLY A 23 -26.92 22.00 -10.85
N ASN A 24 -25.76 21.99 -10.23
CA ASN A 24 -25.15 23.21 -9.67
C ASN A 24 -24.27 23.89 -10.72
N VAL A 25 -24.81 24.87 -11.41
CA VAL A 25 -24.10 25.62 -12.46
C VAL A 25 -22.92 26.40 -11.89
N GLU A 26 -23.04 26.90 -10.66
CA GLU A 26 -21.98 27.67 -9.99
C GLU A 26 -20.73 26.78 -9.71
N ALA A 27 -20.95 25.54 -9.25
CA ALA A 27 -19.87 24.55 -9.07
C ALA A 27 -19.16 24.26 -10.38
N VAL A 28 -19.92 24.07 -11.47
CA VAL A 28 -19.35 23.87 -12.81
C VAL A 28 -18.59 25.11 -13.28
N ALA A 29 -19.08 26.31 -13.01
CA ALA A 29 -18.42 27.56 -13.39
C ALA A 29 -17.07 27.72 -12.64
N LYS A 30 -17.01 27.44 -11.34
CA LYS A 30 -15.75 27.42 -10.57
C LYS A 30 -14.73 26.45 -11.16
N SER A 31 -15.18 25.25 -11.50
CA SER A 31 -14.32 24.22 -12.13
C SER A 31 -13.82 24.69 -13.51
N TYR A 32 -14.67 25.31 -14.30
CA TYR A 32 -14.29 25.84 -15.62
C TYR A 32 -13.36 27.05 -15.55
N ASP A 33 -13.51 27.89 -14.55
CA ASP A 33 -12.61 29.03 -14.32
C ASP A 33 -11.18 28.55 -13.99
N LYS A 34 -11.07 27.53 -13.11
CA LYS A 34 -9.75 27.00 -12.69
C LYS A 34 -9.10 26.10 -13.72
N PHE A 35 -9.85 25.16 -14.31
CA PHE A 35 -9.28 24.10 -15.16
C PHE A 35 -9.53 24.31 -16.65
N GLY A 36 -10.45 25.20 -17.03
CA GLY A 36 -10.97 25.30 -18.38
C GLY A 36 -11.77 24.07 -18.79
N GLN A 37 -12.24 24.05 -20.02
CA GLN A 37 -12.94 22.88 -20.57
C GLN A 37 -11.95 21.75 -20.86
N ARG A 38 -12.20 20.55 -20.33
CA ARG A 38 -11.36 19.34 -20.49
C ARG A 38 -12.00 18.27 -21.35
N LYS A 39 -13.34 18.29 -21.51
CA LYS A 39 -14.10 17.40 -22.39
C LYS A 39 -15.16 18.21 -23.15
N PRO A 40 -15.48 17.84 -24.43
CA PRO A 40 -16.54 18.53 -25.17
C PRO A 40 -17.91 18.22 -24.58
N ILE A 41 -18.87 19.14 -24.78
CA ILE A 41 -20.30 18.85 -24.60
C ILE A 41 -20.81 18.17 -25.86
N VAL A 42 -21.98 17.52 -25.79
CA VAL A 42 -22.59 16.84 -26.93
C VAL A 42 -23.88 17.56 -27.32
N ALA A 43 -24.01 17.84 -28.61
CA ALA A 43 -25.20 18.48 -29.16
C ALA A 43 -25.65 17.80 -30.47
N THR A 44 -26.93 17.94 -30.81
CA THR A 44 -27.46 17.61 -32.11
C THR A 44 -27.03 18.67 -33.15
N LYS A 45 -27.12 18.36 -34.44
CA LYS A 45 -26.67 19.26 -35.52
C LYS A 45 -27.39 20.60 -35.55
N ASP A 46 -28.61 20.65 -35.05
CA ASP A 46 -29.41 21.90 -34.87
C ASP A 46 -29.01 22.70 -33.62
N GLY A 47 -28.04 22.23 -32.84
CA GLY A 47 -27.46 22.95 -31.71
C GLY A 47 -28.12 22.67 -30.37
N MET A 48 -29.00 21.68 -30.24
CA MET A 48 -29.61 21.28 -28.97
C MET A 48 -28.61 20.45 -28.16
N VAL A 49 -28.25 20.88 -26.98
CA VAL A 49 -27.26 20.20 -26.10
C VAL A 49 -27.92 19.04 -25.36
N ILE A 50 -27.48 17.82 -25.64
CA ILE A 50 -28.01 16.58 -25.06
C ILE A 50 -27.15 16.05 -23.89
N SER A 51 -25.88 16.41 -23.84
CA SER A 51 -25.02 16.18 -22.67
C SER A 51 -24.15 17.42 -22.42
N GLY A 52 -24.13 17.89 -21.18
CA GLY A 52 -23.37 19.09 -20.79
C GLY A 52 -24.22 20.36 -20.70
N ASN A 53 -25.51 20.28 -20.40
CA ASN A 53 -26.38 21.46 -20.25
C ASN A 53 -25.88 22.41 -19.16
N HIS A 54 -25.41 21.92 -18.01
CA HIS A 54 -24.86 22.76 -16.94
C HIS A 54 -23.49 23.36 -17.34
N GLN A 55 -22.72 22.65 -18.16
CA GLN A 55 -21.46 23.14 -18.74
C GLN A 55 -21.74 24.33 -19.71
N LEU A 56 -22.77 24.20 -20.54
CA LEU A 56 -23.21 25.31 -21.41
C LEU A 56 -23.66 26.52 -20.57
N ALA A 57 -24.45 26.29 -19.52
CA ALA A 57 -24.90 27.36 -18.63
C ALA A 57 -23.73 28.05 -17.93
N ALA A 58 -22.76 27.27 -17.41
CA ALA A 58 -21.55 27.80 -16.79
C ALA A 58 -20.68 28.60 -17.78
N ALA A 59 -20.51 28.13 -19.00
CA ALA A 59 -19.78 28.87 -20.05
C ALA A 59 -20.45 30.18 -20.38
N LYS A 60 -21.80 30.24 -20.46
CA LYS A 60 -22.58 31.48 -20.63
C LYS A 60 -22.39 32.44 -19.46
N GLN A 61 -22.42 31.92 -18.23
CA GLN A 61 -22.19 32.72 -17.00
C GLN A 61 -20.76 33.31 -16.96
N LEU A 62 -19.75 32.56 -17.42
CA LEU A 62 -18.35 33.01 -17.49
C LEU A 62 -18.07 33.91 -18.71
N GLY A 63 -19.06 34.19 -19.56
CA GLY A 63 -18.91 35.03 -20.74
C GLY A 63 -18.06 34.42 -21.85
N TRP A 64 -17.98 33.07 -21.93
CA TRP A 64 -17.24 32.41 -23.01
C TRP A 64 -17.92 32.63 -24.36
N GLU A 65 -17.15 33.00 -25.37
CA GLU A 65 -17.67 33.15 -26.74
C GLU A 65 -17.83 31.80 -27.43
N LYS A 66 -17.00 30.80 -27.07
CA LYS A 66 -16.95 29.46 -27.67
C LYS A 66 -16.77 28.39 -26.63
N ILE A 67 -17.35 27.24 -26.91
CA ILE A 67 -17.23 26.00 -26.12
C ILE A 67 -16.97 24.84 -27.08
N ALA A 68 -16.19 23.84 -26.67
CA ALA A 68 -15.95 22.65 -27.48
C ALA A 68 -17.17 21.75 -27.49
N VAL A 69 -17.65 21.38 -28.68
CA VAL A 69 -18.87 20.62 -28.91
C VAL A 69 -18.61 19.45 -29.84
N LEU A 70 -19.16 18.30 -29.50
CA LEU A 70 -19.28 17.14 -30.38
C LEU A 70 -20.71 17.10 -30.92
N PHE A 71 -20.88 17.11 -32.24
CA PHE A 71 -22.20 17.04 -32.86
C PHE A 71 -22.56 15.59 -33.22
N THR A 72 -23.84 15.21 -32.99
CA THR A 72 -24.40 13.91 -33.36
C THR A 72 -25.51 14.05 -34.39
N ASP A 73 -25.77 12.97 -35.11
CA ASP A 73 -26.85 12.84 -36.10
C ASP A 73 -28.11 12.20 -35.50
N ASP A 74 -28.24 12.16 -34.18
CA ASP A 74 -29.34 11.53 -33.49
C ASP A 74 -30.67 12.23 -33.79
N ASP A 75 -31.71 11.41 -33.96
CA ASP A 75 -33.08 11.91 -34.00
C ASP A 75 -33.52 12.34 -32.56
N GLU A 76 -34.62 13.05 -32.47
CA GLU A 76 -35.10 13.64 -31.21
C GLU A 76 -35.31 12.60 -30.10
N LEU A 77 -35.82 11.37 -30.47
CA LEU A 77 -36.05 10.33 -29.49
C LEU A 77 -34.74 9.72 -28.97
N THR A 78 -33.81 9.45 -29.86
CA THR A 78 -32.47 8.94 -29.53
C THR A 78 -31.72 9.96 -28.70
N ALA A 79 -31.77 11.25 -29.07
CA ALA A 79 -31.14 12.35 -28.31
C ALA A 79 -31.65 12.43 -26.86
N LYS A 80 -32.98 12.34 -26.66
CA LYS A 80 -33.61 12.31 -25.33
C LYS A 80 -33.19 11.05 -24.54
N ALA A 81 -33.17 9.87 -25.19
CA ALA A 81 -32.76 8.63 -24.55
C ALA A 81 -31.28 8.69 -24.10
N PHE A 82 -30.39 9.24 -24.95
CA PHE A 82 -28.99 9.42 -24.61
C PHE A 82 -28.82 10.37 -23.42
N ALA A 83 -29.51 11.52 -23.41
CA ALA A 83 -29.46 12.47 -22.31
C ALA A 83 -29.89 11.86 -20.97
N LEU A 84 -30.91 11.00 -20.99
CA LEU A 84 -31.36 10.28 -19.78
C LEU A 84 -30.32 9.23 -19.35
N ALA A 85 -29.74 8.47 -20.30
CA ALA A 85 -28.75 7.45 -20.02
C ALA A 85 -27.46 8.04 -19.45
N ASP A 86 -26.95 9.16 -20.02
CA ASP A 86 -25.75 9.87 -19.57
C ASP A 86 -25.91 10.35 -18.13
N ASN A 87 -27.04 10.95 -17.81
CA ASN A 87 -27.38 11.36 -16.44
C ASN A 87 -27.47 10.14 -15.51
N ARG A 88 -28.21 9.09 -15.89
CA ARG A 88 -28.45 7.94 -15.03
C ARG A 88 -27.18 7.13 -14.74
N THR A 89 -26.31 6.94 -15.72
CA THR A 89 -25.05 6.24 -15.53
C THR A 89 -24.12 7.00 -14.59
N SER A 90 -24.13 8.31 -14.64
CA SER A 90 -23.38 9.15 -13.67
C SER A 90 -23.93 9.00 -12.25
N ASP A 91 -25.25 8.90 -12.07
CA ASP A 91 -25.91 8.77 -10.76
C ASP A 91 -25.80 7.36 -10.15
N LEU A 92 -25.47 6.33 -10.96
CA LEU A 92 -25.22 4.97 -10.48
C LEU A 92 -23.80 4.77 -9.93
N GLY A 93 -22.91 5.71 -10.20
CA GLY A 93 -21.57 5.73 -9.62
C GLY A 93 -21.61 6.12 -8.15
N THR A 94 -20.72 5.55 -7.36
CA THR A 94 -20.44 5.94 -5.97
C THR A 94 -18.95 6.18 -5.80
N TYR A 95 -18.57 6.98 -4.83
CA TYR A 95 -17.17 7.10 -4.45
C TYR A 95 -16.79 6.01 -3.45
N ASP A 96 -15.55 5.55 -3.54
CA ASP A 96 -14.88 4.92 -2.42
C ASP A 96 -14.45 6.04 -1.47
N ASP A 97 -15.06 6.11 -0.30
CA ASP A 97 -14.86 7.21 0.65
C ASP A 97 -13.39 7.32 1.11
N ASP A 98 -12.68 6.20 1.23
CA ASP A 98 -11.27 6.17 1.64
C ASP A 98 -10.37 6.78 0.55
N PHE A 99 -10.55 6.36 -0.71
CA PHE A 99 -9.79 6.92 -1.83
C PHE A 99 -10.17 8.38 -2.12
N LEU A 100 -11.44 8.74 -1.91
CA LEU A 100 -11.88 10.12 -2.08
C LEU A 100 -11.22 11.04 -1.03
N ALA A 101 -11.16 10.61 0.23
CA ALA A 101 -10.48 11.35 1.29
C ALA A 101 -8.99 11.54 1.01
N ASP A 102 -8.30 10.48 0.52
CA ASP A 102 -6.88 10.54 0.14
C ASP A 102 -6.64 11.52 -1.02
N MET A 103 -7.49 11.48 -2.04
CA MET A 103 -7.39 12.38 -3.19
C MET A 103 -7.64 13.84 -2.78
N LEU A 104 -8.69 14.10 -2.01
CA LEU A 104 -8.99 15.43 -1.51
C LEU A 104 -7.90 15.94 -0.57
N GLY A 105 -7.38 15.08 0.31
CA GLY A 105 -6.23 15.39 1.18
C GLY A 105 -4.99 15.80 0.40
N SER A 106 -4.74 15.19 -0.76
CA SER A 106 -3.58 15.53 -1.59
C SER A 106 -3.67 16.92 -2.22
N VAL A 107 -4.88 17.44 -2.44
CA VAL A 107 -5.10 18.78 -3.04
C VAL A 107 -5.49 19.84 -2.00
N ALA A 108 -5.78 19.46 -0.76
CA ALA A 108 -6.24 20.34 0.30
C ALA A 108 -5.23 21.43 0.73
N SER A 109 -3.94 21.26 0.39
CA SER A 109 -2.93 22.31 0.60
C SER A 109 -3.14 23.54 -0.28
N ASP A 110 -3.89 23.43 -1.37
CA ASP A 110 -4.30 24.51 -2.25
C ASP A 110 -5.84 24.62 -2.21
N LEU A 111 -6.35 25.58 -1.42
CA LEU A 111 -7.78 25.78 -1.22
C LEU A 111 -8.53 26.10 -2.51
N GLU A 112 -7.91 26.81 -3.46
CA GLU A 112 -8.54 27.10 -4.75
C GLU A 112 -8.67 25.82 -5.61
N LEU A 113 -7.68 24.92 -5.53
CA LEU A 113 -7.79 23.62 -6.18
C LEU A 113 -8.85 22.75 -5.54
N LEU A 114 -8.95 22.74 -4.22
CA LEU A 114 -9.96 21.98 -3.50
C LEU A 114 -11.38 22.47 -3.89
N GLU A 115 -11.64 23.78 -3.81
CA GLU A 115 -12.93 24.36 -4.19
C GLU A 115 -13.29 24.10 -5.66
N ALA A 116 -12.31 24.10 -6.55
CA ALA A 116 -12.52 23.80 -7.97
C ALA A 116 -12.93 22.34 -8.23
N THR A 117 -12.72 21.42 -7.28
CA THR A 117 -13.24 20.04 -7.33
C THR A 117 -14.72 19.96 -7.02
N SER A 118 -15.33 21.04 -6.52
CA SER A 118 -16.69 21.12 -5.97
C SER A 118 -16.85 20.41 -4.62
N PHE A 119 -15.76 20.00 -4.00
CA PHE A 119 -15.68 19.62 -2.59
C PHE A 119 -15.09 20.79 -1.80
N ASP A 120 -15.49 20.92 -0.55
CA ASP A 120 -14.94 21.92 0.36
C ASP A 120 -14.22 21.25 1.56
N GLU A 121 -13.61 22.08 2.41
CA GLU A 121 -12.95 21.60 3.62
C GLU A 121 -13.92 20.85 4.55
N LYS A 122 -15.22 21.18 4.50
CA LYS A 122 -16.24 20.51 5.32
C LYS A 122 -16.54 19.11 4.78
N ASP A 123 -16.56 18.96 3.45
CA ASP A 123 -16.74 17.64 2.82
C ASP A 123 -15.56 16.73 3.16
N LEU A 124 -14.33 17.24 3.03
CA LEU A 124 -13.13 16.51 3.45
C LEU A 124 -13.19 16.16 4.94
N LEU A 125 -13.54 17.11 5.79
CA LEU A 125 -13.72 16.88 7.22
C LEU A 125 -14.86 15.90 7.52
N ALA A 126 -15.94 15.89 6.74
CA ALA A 126 -17.03 14.93 6.91
C ALA A 126 -16.63 13.51 6.52
N LEU A 127 -15.84 13.35 5.44
CA LEU A 127 -15.26 12.05 5.06
C LEU A 127 -14.28 11.56 6.13
N VAL A 128 -13.42 12.46 6.63
CA VAL A 128 -12.48 12.14 7.71
C VAL A 128 -13.24 11.89 9.03
N LYS A 129 -14.33 12.63 9.32
CA LYS A 129 -15.18 12.41 10.51
C LYS A 129 -15.97 11.11 10.49
N LYS A 130 -16.37 10.60 9.33
CA LYS A 130 -16.88 9.22 9.21
C LYS A 130 -15.85 8.20 9.66
N GLN A 131 -14.58 8.58 9.67
CA GLN A 131 -13.44 7.79 10.14
C GLN A 131 -13.01 8.18 11.57
N GLU A 132 -13.60 9.21 12.20
CA GLU A 132 -13.26 9.62 13.57
C GLU A 132 -13.67 8.55 14.57
N VAL A 133 -12.66 7.99 15.21
CA VAL A 133 -12.84 7.20 16.43
C VAL A 133 -13.02 8.16 17.59
N ILE A 134 -14.19 8.13 18.22
CA ILE A 134 -14.36 8.71 19.55
C ILE A 134 -13.64 7.75 20.51
N GLU A 135 -12.51 8.19 21.07
CA GLU A 135 -11.91 7.50 22.22
C GLU A 135 -12.84 7.71 23.43
N ASP A 136 -13.85 6.87 23.54
CA ASP A 136 -14.82 6.93 24.62
C ASP A 136 -14.74 5.68 25.50
N GLU A 137 -14.97 5.94 26.78
CA GLU A 137 -15.26 5.07 27.91
C GLU A 137 -15.03 3.57 27.69
N ALA A 138 -14.07 3.03 28.42
CA ALA A 138 -13.87 1.60 28.51
C ALA A 138 -15.19 0.90 28.85
N PRO A 139 -15.55 -0.17 28.13
CA PRO A 139 -16.74 -0.94 28.47
C PRO A 139 -16.58 -1.52 29.85
N GLU A 140 -17.69 -1.61 30.59
CA GLU A 140 -17.72 -2.36 31.85
C GLU A 140 -17.13 -3.76 31.65
N ILE A 141 -16.15 -4.11 32.48
CA ILE A 141 -15.53 -5.44 32.45
C ILE A 141 -16.64 -6.46 32.75
N ARG A 142 -17.07 -7.17 31.70
CA ARG A 142 -18.05 -8.26 31.86
C ARG A 142 -17.39 -9.42 32.59
N ALA A 143 -18.12 -10.01 33.54
CA ALA A 143 -17.70 -11.27 34.14
C ALA A 143 -17.45 -12.29 33.01
N THR A 144 -16.29 -12.90 33.02
CA THR A 144 -15.92 -13.92 32.01
C THR A 144 -15.66 -15.26 32.71
N GLU A 145 -16.01 -16.34 32.02
CA GLU A 145 -15.67 -17.70 32.45
C GLU A 145 -14.28 -18.13 31.91
N ILE A 146 -13.61 -17.27 31.14
CA ILE A 146 -12.29 -17.55 30.57
C ILE A 146 -11.24 -17.58 31.69
N LYS A 147 -10.44 -18.65 31.73
CA LYS A 147 -9.38 -18.84 32.73
C LYS A 147 -8.01 -18.92 32.04
N LEU A 148 -6.98 -18.53 32.78
CA LEU A 148 -5.59 -18.73 32.35
C LEU A 148 -5.32 -20.21 32.02
N GLY A 149 -4.63 -20.47 30.91
CA GLY A 149 -4.33 -21.81 30.41
C GLY A 149 -5.46 -22.45 29.60
N GLN A 150 -6.61 -21.82 29.45
CA GLN A 150 -7.67 -22.36 28.61
C GLN A 150 -7.34 -22.17 27.12
N LYS A 151 -7.53 -23.26 26.36
CA LYS A 151 -7.37 -23.35 24.92
C LYS A 151 -8.73 -23.47 24.25
N TYR A 152 -8.99 -22.63 23.27
CA TYR A 152 -10.22 -22.60 22.49
C TYR A 152 -9.93 -22.89 21.01
N GLN A 153 -10.79 -23.67 20.39
CA GLN A 153 -10.74 -23.93 18.96
C GLN A 153 -11.79 -23.10 18.24
N LEU A 154 -11.36 -22.23 17.31
CA LEU A 154 -12.21 -21.33 16.53
C LEU A 154 -12.08 -21.69 15.05
N GLY A 155 -12.80 -22.70 14.58
CA GLY A 155 -12.61 -23.27 13.26
C GLY A 155 -11.18 -23.84 13.12
N ASN A 156 -10.40 -23.29 12.20
CA ASN A 156 -8.99 -23.66 12.02
C ASN A 156 -8.03 -22.88 12.92
N HIS A 157 -8.52 -21.96 13.75
CA HIS A 157 -7.71 -21.11 14.61
C HIS A 157 -7.73 -21.60 16.05
N THR A 158 -6.65 -21.40 16.75
CA THR A 158 -6.51 -21.71 18.16
C THR A 158 -6.32 -20.43 18.96
N LEU A 159 -7.08 -20.25 20.04
CA LEU A 159 -6.92 -19.17 20.99
C LEU A 159 -6.53 -19.75 22.34
N VAL A 160 -5.53 -19.15 22.99
CA VAL A 160 -5.11 -19.49 24.37
C VAL A 160 -5.15 -18.23 25.20
N CYS A 161 -5.83 -18.31 26.35
CA CYS A 161 -5.74 -17.28 27.38
C CYS A 161 -4.51 -17.57 28.25
N GLY A 162 -3.46 -16.76 28.15
CA GLY A 162 -2.21 -17.03 28.86
C GLY A 162 -1.29 -15.81 28.94
N ASP A 163 -0.23 -15.96 29.73
CA ASP A 163 0.84 -14.98 29.88
C ASP A 163 1.98 -15.32 28.91
N THR A 164 2.25 -14.42 27.96
CA THR A 164 3.30 -14.60 26.94
C THR A 164 4.73 -14.63 27.51
N THR A 165 4.93 -14.26 28.77
CA THR A 165 6.23 -14.39 29.44
C THR A 165 6.48 -15.83 29.91
N ASN A 166 5.47 -16.70 29.88
CA ASN A 166 5.55 -18.09 30.25
C ASN A 166 5.49 -18.98 29.00
N ASN A 167 6.58 -19.70 28.75
CA ASN A 167 6.72 -20.60 27.60
C ASN A 167 5.69 -21.74 27.56
N ASP A 168 5.13 -22.15 28.72
CA ASP A 168 4.12 -23.20 28.74
C ASP A 168 2.85 -22.82 27.98
N TYR A 169 2.46 -21.55 28.03
CA TYR A 169 1.30 -21.05 27.27
C TYR A 169 1.58 -20.97 25.77
N LEU A 170 2.81 -20.63 25.36
CA LEU A 170 3.20 -20.69 23.97
C LEU A 170 3.19 -22.13 23.44
N ASN A 171 3.67 -23.09 24.24
CA ASN A 171 3.64 -24.53 23.90
C ASN A 171 2.21 -25.07 23.76
N LEU A 172 1.25 -24.55 24.55
CA LEU A 172 -0.17 -24.90 24.37
C LEU A 172 -0.72 -24.41 23.03
N LEU A 173 -0.24 -23.26 22.54
CA LEU A 173 -0.67 -22.67 21.27
C LEU A 173 0.01 -23.35 20.08
N ILE A 174 1.32 -23.58 20.20
CA ILE A 174 2.19 -24.05 19.14
C ILE A 174 2.78 -25.39 19.61
N SER A 175 2.08 -26.49 19.32
CA SER A 175 2.67 -27.80 19.53
C SER A 175 3.91 -27.99 18.67
N ASP A 176 4.50 -28.85 18.22
CA ASP A 176 5.75 -29.06 17.47
C ASP A 176 5.94 -28.24 16.17
N ASN A 177 5.16 -27.18 15.96
CA ASN A 177 5.18 -26.40 14.72
C ASN A 177 5.92 -25.07 14.88
N VAL A 178 6.76 -24.76 13.90
CA VAL A 178 7.32 -23.43 13.70
C VAL A 178 6.35 -22.57 12.89
N ILE A 179 6.21 -21.31 13.27
CA ILE A 179 5.26 -20.36 12.68
C ILE A 179 5.92 -19.47 11.64
N ASP A 180 5.14 -19.03 10.64
CA ASP A 180 5.61 -18.13 9.57
C ASP A 180 5.69 -16.68 10.02
N LEU A 181 4.79 -16.27 10.92
CA LEU A 181 4.59 -14.88 11.29
C LEU A 181 4.26 -14.74 12.77
N VAL A 182 4.94 -13.82 13.45
CA VAL A 182 4.56 -13.25 14.75
C VAL A 182 4.06 -11.83 14.51
N PHE A 183 2.84 -11.53 14.96
CA PHE A 183 2.25 -10.20 14.94
C PHE A 183 1.81 -9.85 16.35
N THR A 184 2.46 -8.85 16.96
CA THR A 184 2.25 -8.51 18.38
C THR A 184 1.89 -7.04 18.57
N ASP A 185 1.03 -6.83 19.58
CA ASP A 185 0.58 -5.53 20.06
C ASP A 185 0.69 -5.52 21.58
N PRO A 186 1.91 -5.40 22.15
CA PRO A 186 2.14 -5.46 23.60
C PRO A 186 1.69 -4.17 24.29
N PRO A 187 1.62 -4.14 25.64
CA PRO A 187 1.40 -2.90 26.39
C PRO A 187 2.45 -1.84 26.05
N TYR A 188 2.02 -0.57 25.99
CA TYR A 188 2.88 0.57 25.63
C TYR A 188 3.35 1.42 26.83
N GLY A 189 2.79 1.16 28.03
CA GLY A 189 3.04 1.99 29.21
C GLY A 189 2.21 3.29 29.23
N MET A 190 1.08 3.32 28.56
CA MET A 190 0.20 4.48 28.43
C MET A 190 -0.84 4.62 29.55
N LYS A 191 -0.73 3.79 30.61
CA LYS A 191 -1.62 3.79 31.79
C LYS A 191 -3.06 3.43 31.49
N LYS A 192 -3.29 2.52 30.54
CA LYS A 192 -4.59 2.03 30.09
C LYS A 192 -5.09 0.76 30.82
N GLU A 193 -4.55 0.41 31.98
CA GLU A 193 -5.03 -0.76 32.75
C GLU A 193 -6.50 -0.63 33.17
N LYS A 194 -6.96 0.57 33.47
CA LYS A 194 -8.38 0.82 33.76
C LYS A 194 -9.29 0.52 32.55
N ASP A 195 -8.73 0.61 31.35
CA ASP A 195 -9.40 0.35 30.10
C ASP A 195 -9.25 -1.12 29.65
N GLY A 196 -8.70 -1.98 30.53
CA GLY A 196 -8.57 -3.42 30.30
C GLY A 196 -7.25 -3.86 29.65
N VAL A 197 -6.25 -2.98 29.50
CA VAL A 197 -4.95 -3.33 28.96
C VAL A 197 -3.99 -3.70 30.09
N LEU A 198 -3.83 -4.99 30.35
CA LEU A 198 -2.98 -5.52 31.41
C LEU A 198 -1.50 -5.08 31.21
N ASN A 199 -0.83 -4.72 32.31
CA ASN A 199 0.57 -4.24 32.35
C ASN A 199 0.83 -2.89 31.67
N ASP A 200 -0.18 -2.13 31.28
CA ASP A 200 0.01 -0.83 30.60
C ASP A 200 0.33 0.33 31.58
N ASN A 201 0.28 0.08 32.90
CA ASN A 201 0.73 1.03 33.93
C ASN A 201 2.21 0.90 34.29
N LEU A 202 2.93 -0.04 33.68
CA LEU A 202 4.37 -0.19 33.90
C LEU A 202 5.11 1.06 33.41
N ASN A 203 6.10 1.52 34.19
CA ASN A 203 7.06 2.49 33.68
C ASN A 203 7.95 1.86 32.61
N TYR A 204 8.66 2.65 31.83
CA TYR A 204 9.44 2.15 30.70
C TYR A 204 10.55 1.16 31.09
N GLU A 205 11.15 1.31 32.26
CA GLU A 205 12.15 0.36 32.75
C GLU A 205 11.54 -1.02 33.01
N HIS A 206 10.43 -1.07 33.74
CA HIS A 206 9.70 -2.33 34.00
C HIS A 206 9.08 -2.91 32.72
N LEU A 207 8.64 -2.05 31.81
CA LEU A 207 8.13 -2.47 30.51
C LEU A 207 9.25 -3.13 29.66
N LEU A 208 10.47 -2.59 29.69
CA LEU A 208 11.62 -3.20 29.03
C LEU A 208 11.93 -4.58 29.64
N GLU A 209 11.91 -4.72 30.97
CA GLU A 209 12.13 -6.03 31.63
C GLU A 209 11.02 -7.03 31.30
N PHE A 210 9.79 -6.57 31.17
CA PHE A 210 8.69 -7.39 30.66
C PHE A 210 8.95 -7.85 29.22
N ASN A 211 9.34 -6.94 28.34
CA ASN A 211 9.62 -7.22 26.94
C ASN A 211 10.82 -8.18 26.75
N LYS A 212 11.85 -8.12 27.58
CA LYS A 212 12.99 -9.06 27.59
C LYS A 212 12.57 -10.51 27.88
N LYS A 213 11.44 -10.73 28.56
CA LYS A 213 10.97 -12.07 28.90
C LYS A 213 10.27 -12.76 27.73
N TRP A 214 9.36 -12.06 27.06
CA TRP A 214 8.51 -12.67 26.04
C TRP A 214 9.06 -12.57 24.61
N ILE A 215 9.79 -11.51 24.25
CA ILE A 215 10.27 -11.31 22.88
C ILE A 215 11.17 -12.47 22.41
N PRO A 216 12.20 -12.90 23.18
CA PRO A 216 13.02 -14.04 22.76
C PRO A 216 12.22 -15.32 22.51
N LEU A 217 11.23 -15.61 23.37
CA LEU A 217 10.38 -16.80 23.20
C LEU A 217 9.61 -16.82 21.88
N THR A 218 9.23 -15.67 21.37
CA THR A 218 8.54 -15.58 20.06
C THR A 218 9.48 -15.86 18.87
N PHE A 219 10.78 -15.58 19.02
CA PHE A 219 11.77 -15.94 18.00
C PHE A 219 12.13 -17.43 18.04
N ASP A 220 12.05 -18.07 19.20
CA ASP A 220 12.33 -19.52 19.33
C ASP A 220 11.30 -20.39 18.57
N VAL A 221 10.07 -19.90 18.40
CA VAL A 221 9.00 -20.60 17.68
C VAL A 221 8.86 -20.12 16.23
N LEU A 222 9.58 -19.08 15.83
CA LEU A 222 9.51 -18.52 14.49
C LEU A 222 10.46 -19.28 13.54
N LYS A 223 10.00 -19.60 12.32
CA LYS A 223 10.85 -20.20 11.28
C LYS A 223 12.09 -19.34 11.02
N GLU A 224 13.18 -19.97 10.57
CA GLU A 224 14.42 -19.28 10.20
C GLU A 224 14.22 -18.10 9.24
N ASN A 225 13.20 -18.14 8.42
CA ASN A 225 12.84 -17.07 7.48
C ASN A 225 11.48 -16.43 7.79
N GLY A 226 11.00 -16.58 9.01
CA GLY A 226 9.73 -16.03 9.47
C GLY A 226 9.81 -14.52 9.70
N SER A 227 8.65 -13.88 9.74
CA SER A 227 8.49 -12.44 9.92
C SER A 227 7.97 -12.11 11.31
N TRP A 228 8.48 -11.04 11.91
CA TRP A 228 8.12 -10.60 13.25
C TRP A 228 7.75 -9.11 13.23
N TYR A 229 6.57 -8.79 13.76
CA TYR A 229 6.02 -7.45 13.83
C TYR A 229 5.64 -7.11 15.26
N CYS A 230 6.11 -5.96 15.75
CA CYS A 230 5.77 -5.47 17.08
C CYS A 230 5.33 -4.00 17.00
N TRP A 231 4.08 -3.76 17.30
CA TRP A 231 3.49 -2.44 17.39
C TRP A 231 3.86 -1.75 18.70
N GLY A 232 3.87 -0.43 18.68
CA GLY A 232 4.18 0.37 19.85
C GLY A 232 4.27 1.85 19.54
N ILE A 233 4.71 2.60 20.55
CA ILE A 233 5.05 4.01 20.45
C ILE A 233 6.57 4.19 20.49
N ASP A 234 7.05 5.37 20.16
CA ASP A 234 8.45 5.68 19.87
C ASP A 234 9.44 5.16 20.92
N GLU A 235 9.36 5.62 22.18
CA GLU A 235 10.38 5.33 23.20
C GLU A 235 10.42 3.85 23.60
N PRO A 236 9.29 3.17 23.92
CA PRO A 236 9.30 1.73 24.18
C PRO A 236 9.84 0.88 23.03
N LEU A 237 9.55 1.26 21.79
CA LEU A 237 10.09 0.53 20.61
C LEU A 237 11.59 0.76 20.43
N MET A 238 12.10 1.97 20.75
CA MET A 238 13.54 2.25 20.73
C MET A 238 14.26 1.40 21.78
N ASP A 239 13.67 1.25 22.98
CA ASP A 239 14.20 0.39 24.03
C ASP A 239 14.23 -1.07 23.62
N ILE A 240 13.16 -1.59 23.02
CA ILE A 240 13.12 -2.94 22.44
C ILE A 240 14.23 -3.08 21.38
N TYR A 241 14.33 -2.14 20.45
CA TYR A 241 15.31 -2.20 19.38
C TYR A 241 16.75 -2.21 19.90
N VAL A 242 17.08 -1.30 20.80
CA VAL A 242 18.46 -1.13 21.31
C VAL A 242 18.86 -2.27 22.24
N ASN A 243 17.97 -2.65 23.16
CA ASN A 243 18.33 -3.55 24.26
C ASN A 243 18.06 -5.03 23.96
N ILE A 244 17.15 -5.34 23.02
CA ILE A 244 16.77 -6.73 22.71
C ILE A 244 17.17 -7.09 21.27
N LEU A 245 16.67 -6.35 20.26
CA LEU A 245 16.86 -6.75 18.88
C LEU A 245 18.29 -6.50 18.36
N LYS A 246 18.91 -5.38 18.72
CA LYS A 246 20.25 -5.05 18.25
C LYS A 246 21.34 -6.05 18.69
N PRO A 247 21.32 -6.61 19.90
CA PRO A 247 22.15 -7.77 20.25
C PRO A 247 21.92 -8.97 19.34
N MET A 248 20.67 -9.36 19.10
CA MET A 248 20.31 -10.49 18.22
C MET A 248 20.75 -10.26 16.77
N ILE A 249 20.67 -9.02 16.28
CA ILE A 249 21.17 -8.64 14.94
C ILE A 249 22.70 -8.83 14.87
N LYS A 250 23.46 -8.43 15.91
CA LYS A 250 24.92 -8.62 15.97
C LYS A 250 25.32 -10.09 15.98
N GLU A 251 24.46 -10.95 16.54
CA GLU A 251 24.65 -12.39 16.57
C GLU A 251 24.18 -13.10 15.28
N ASN A 252 23.70 -12.33 14.28
CA ASN A 252 23.14 -12.84 13.03
C ASN A 252 21.91 -13.75 13.22
N LYS A 253 21.18 -13.59 14.33
CA LYS A 253 19.94 -14.35 14.58
C LYS A 253 18.74 -13.76 13.84
N ILE A 254 18.73 -12.45 13.64
CA ILE A 254 17.63 -11.71 13.02
C ILE A 254 18.16 -10.61 12.11
N THR A 255 17.31 -10.16 11.20
CA THR A 255 17.55 -9.00 10.31
C THR A 255 16.47 -7.96 10.48
N PHE A 256 16.84 -6.74 10.86
CA PHE A 256 15.90 -5.61 10.86
C PHE A 256 15.52 -5.21 9.43
N ARG A 257 14.24 -5.00 9.17
CA ARG A 257 13.71 -4.63 7.85
C ARG A 257 13.25 -3.20 7.79
N ASN A 258 12.23 -2.87 8.57
CA ASN A 258 11.62 -1.55 8.53
C ASN A 258 11.16 -1.11 9.92
N LEU A 259 11.16 0.21 10.14
CA LEU A 259 10.27 0.86 11.08
C LEU A 259 9.05 1.34 10.29
N ILE A 260 7.93 0.69 10.49
CA ILE A 260 6.67 1.02 9.82
C ILE A 260 5.99 2.10 10.63
N THR A 261 5.40 3.08 9.97
CA THR A 261 4.59 4.13 10.59
C THR A 261 3.14 3.95 10.17
N TRP A 262 2.26 3.76 11.11
CA TRP A 262 0.83 3.84 10.87
C TRP A 262 0.34 5.25 11.13
N ASN A 263 0.02 5.97 10.06
CA ASN A 263 -0.57 7.30 10.11
C ASN A 263 -2.08 7.17 10.31
N LYS A 264 -2.57 7.67 11.44
CA LYS A 264 -3.99 7.55 11.84
C LYS A 264 -4.88 8.64 11.24
N PHE A 265 -4.33 9.60 10.51
CA PHE A 265 -5.08 10.76 9.96
C PHE A 265 -5.96 11.48 11.00
N ASN A 266 -5.54 11.54 12.25
CA ASN A 266 -6.33 12.19 13.29
C ASN A 266 -6.22 13.72 13.15
N ASN A 267 -7.32 14.36 12.79
CA ASN A 267 -7.44 15.82 12.67
C ASN A 267 -7.84 16.51 13.99
N GLN A 268 -7.70 15.86 15.14
CA GLN A 268 -7.95 16.52 16.42
C GLN A 268 -6.96 17.68 16.58
N LYS A 269 -7.45 18.90 16.44
CA LYS A 269 -6.67 20.10 16.76
C LYS A 269 -6.43 20.11 18.28
N PRO A 270 -5.17 20.30 18.72
CA PRO A 270 -4.91 20.50 20.15
C PRO A 270 -5.79 21.66 20.66
N THR A 271 -6.44 21.45 21.77
CA THR A 271 -7.36 22.43 22.38
C THR A 271 -6.69 23.74 22.79
N ALA A 272 -5.35 23.76 22.86
CA ALA A 272 -4.56 24.92 23.23
C ALA A 272 -3.25 24.96 22.43
N ILE A 273 -3.28 25.58 21.26
CA ILE A 273 -2.10 25.76 20.39
C ILE A 273 -0.97 26.47 21.14
N GLU A 274 -1.29 27.41 22.02
CA GLU A 274 -0.30 28.19 22.82
C GLU A 274 0.47 27.34 23.84
N GLN A 275 -0.04 26.16 24.21
CA GLN A 275 0.61 25.25 25.15
C GLN A 275 1.41 24.13 24.47
N GLN A 276 1.41 24.07 23.14
CA GLN A 276 2.15 23.07 22.42
C GLN A 276 3.66 23.23 22.59
N LYS A 277 4.32 22.23 23.19
CA LYS A 277 5.77 22.20 23.40
C LYS A 277 6.50 21.16 22.56
N SER A 278 5.75 20.33 21.83
CA SER A 278 6.27 19.29 20.94
C SER A 278 5.32 19.08 19.77
N TYR A 279 5.76 18.31 18.78
CA TYR A 279 4.87 17.85 17.71
C TYR A 279 3.81 16.92 18.28
N VAL A 280 2.58 17.05 17.77
CA VAL A 280 1.48 16.13 18.15
C VAL A 280 1.71 14.80 17.47
N VAL A 281 1.61 13.71 18.23
CA VAL A 281 1.79 12.36 17.71
C VAL A 281 0.43 11.82 17.26
N TYR A 282 0.30 11.61 15.95
CA TYR A 282 -0.90 11.00 15.34
C TYR A 282 -0.60 9.65 14.68
N ASP A 283 0.45 9.01 15.12
CA ASP A 283 0.89 7.78 14.52
C ASP A 283 1.27 6.73 15.58
N GLU A 284 1.32 5.50 15.15
CA GLU A 284 1.97 4.41 15.85
C GLU A 284 3.07 3.84 14.98
N LYS A 285 4.01 3.16 15.59
CA LYS A 285 5.13 2.54 14.90
C LYS A 285 5.07 1.02 15.02
N CYS A 286 5.72 0.34 14.09
CA CYS A 286 5.90 -1.09 14.17
C CYS A 286 7.32 -1.47 13.75
N LEU A 287 8.00 -2.24 14.58
CA LEU A 287 9.27 -2.87 14.24
C LEU A 287 8.99 -4.09 13.36
N PHE A 288 9.49 -4.09 12.15
CA PHE A 288 9.46 -5.25 11.25
C PHE A 288 10.84 -5.88 11.18
N VAL A 289 10.91 -7.14 11.57
CA VAL A 289 12.13 -7.94 11.67
C VAL A 289 11.90 -9.29 11.01
N MET A 290 12.93 -9.87 10.44
CA MET A 290 12.91 -11.24 9.92
C MET A 290 13.88 -12.10 10.69
N SER A 291 13.49 -13.35 10.96
CA SER A 291 14.36 -14.35 11.54
C SER A 291 15.48 -14.73 10.56
N GLY A 292 16.67 -14.98 11.07
CA GLY A 292 17.84 -15.34 10.27
C GLY A 292 18.51 -14.18 9.54
N VAL A 293 19.52 -14.48 8.76
CA VAL A 293 20.28 -13.53 7.93
C VAL A 293 19.58 -13.37 6.59
N GLN A 294 18.95 -12.22 6.40
CA GLN A 294 18.30 -11.85 5.15
C GLN A 294 19.13 -10.79 4.45
N GLY A 295 19.46 -11.00 3.17
CA GLY A 295 20.10 -9.98 2.36
C GLY A 295 19.30 -8.67 2.35
N PHE A 296 19.96 -7.53 2.41
CA PHE A 296 19.32 -6.24 2.31
C PHE A 296 18.66 -6.04 0.95
N ASN A 297 17.68 -5.13 0.85
CA ASN A 297 17.14 -4.63 -0.42
C ASN A 297 18.19 -3.89 -1.25
N ASN A 298 19.37 -3.64 -0.69
CA ASN A 298 20.50 -3.15 -1.44
C ASN A 298 20.97 -4.32 -2.31
N ASN A 299 20.68 -4.21 -3.59
CA ASN A 299 20.88 -5.26 -4.61
C ASN A 299 22.28 -5.91 -4.63
N ALA A 300 23.27 -5.32 -3.96
CA ALA A 300 24.62 -5.88 -3.85
C ALA A 300 24.67 -7.16 -3.03
N ASP A 301 23.82 -7.28 -1.98
CA ASP A 301 23.87 -8.39 -1.03
C ASP A 301 22.75 -9.42 -1.24
N ASN A 302 21.91 -9.24 -2.26
CA ASN A 302 20.79 -10.14 -2.58
C ASN A 302 21.16 -11.32 -3.49
N TYR A 303 22.45 -11.56 -3.70
CA TYR A 303 22.89 -12.64 -4.56
C TYR A 303 22.84 -14.00 -3.83
N TYR A 304 22.09 -14.92 -4.38
CA TYR A 304 22.05 -16.31 -3.88
C TYR A 304 23.13 -17.16 -4.56
N LYS A 305 24.03 -17.74 -3.77
CA LYS A 305 25.17 -18.55 -4.28
C LYS A 305 24.74 -19.72 -5.16
N GLY A 306 23.53 -20.24 -4.99
CA GLY A 306 22.98 -21.28 -5.85
C GLY A 306 22.99 -20.93 -7.34
N PHE A 307 22.93 -19.64 -7.70
CA PHE A 307 23.00 -19.17 -9.09
C PHE A 307 24.43 -19.15 -9.68
N ASP A 308 25.46 -19.51 -8.90
CA ASP A 308 26.86 -19.46 -9.36
C ASP A 308 27.10 -20.29 -10.63
N SER A 309 26.40 -21.41 -10.79
CA SER A 309 26.50 -22.28 -11.99
C SER A 309 26.06 -21.52 -13.25
N ILE A 310 24.95 -20.81 -13.19
CA ILE A 310 24.39 -20.03 -14.32
C ILE A 310 25.28 -18.82 -14.62
N VAL A 311 25.66 -18.06 -13.60
CA VAL A 311 26.52 -16.89 -13.75
C VAL A 311 27.87 -17.28 -14.37
N THR A 312 28.46 -18.39 -13.88
CA THR A 312 29.73 -18.93 -14.41
C THR A 312 29.57 -19.35 -15.85
N TYR A 313 28.49 -20.04 -16.19
CA TYR A 313 28.20 -20.42 -17.58
C TYR A 313 28.11 -19.17 -18.46
N LEU A 314 27.29 -18.18 -18.11
CA LEU A 314 27.13 -16.94 -18.88
C LEU A 314 28.46 -16.19 -19.05
N LYS A 315 29.29 -16.11 -18.00
CA LYS A 315 30.65 -15.52 -18.08
C LYS A 315 31.56 -16.26 -19.05
N LEU A 316 31.58 -17.58 -18.98
CA LEU A 316 32.39 -18.39 -19.86
C LEU A 316 31.98 -18.25 -21.32
N GLU A 317 30.70 -18.27 -21.60
CA GLU A 317 30.19 -18.13 -22.97
C GLU A 317 30.47 -16.73 -23.54
N LYS A 318 30.28 -15.67 -22.73
CA LYS A 318 30.68 -14.30 -23.08
C LYS A 318 32.17 -14.20 -23.42
N ASN A 319 33.03 -14.83 -22.59
CA ASN A 319 34.47 -14.82 -22.81
C ASN A 319 34.89 -15.62 -24.05
N LYS A 320 34.27 -16.79 -24.32
CA LYS A 320 34.46 -17.55 -25.57
C LYS A 320 34.08 -16.72 -26.82
N ALA A 321 33.05 -15.91 -26.69
CA ALA A 321 32.63 -15.01 -27.75
C ALA A 321 33.53 -13.77 -27.90
N ASN A 322 34.49 -13.58 -27.01
CA ASN A 322 35.35 -12.39 -26.93
C ASN A 322 34.54 -11.09 -26.83
N LEU A 323 33.39 -11.11 -26.12
CA LEU A 323 32.51 -9.97 -25.97
C LEU A 323 32.78 -9.27 -24.63
N SER A 324 32.78 -7.96 -24.65
CA SER A 324 32.71 -7.14 -23.44
C SER A 324 31.25 -7.06 -22.93
N ILE A 325 31.06 -6.62 -21.68
CA ILE A 325 29.71 -6.34 -21.13
C ILE A 325 29.00 -5.28 -21.98
N LYS A 326 29.75 -4.30 -22.48
CA LYS A 326 29.21 -3.24 -23.36
C LYS A 326 28.69 -3.81 -24.69
N ASP A 327 29.43 -4.75 -25.27
CA ASP A 327 29.02 -5.41 -26.52
C ASP A 327 27.75 -6.25 -26.27
N CYS A 328 27.69 -7.01 -25.17
CA CYS A 328 26.51 -7.78 -24.82
C CYS A 328 25.25 -6.88 -24.65
N LYS A 329 25.39 -5.72 -24.00
CA LYS A 329 24.31 -4.75 -23.88
C LYS A 329 23.87 -4.22 -25.23
N LYS A 330 24.81 -3.84 -26.08
CA LYS A 330 24.53 -3.33 -27.42
C LYS A 330 23.84 -4.36 -28.32
N ILE A 331 24.32 -5.62 -28.30
CA ILE A 331 23.72 -6.72 -29.06
C ILE A 331 22.26 -6.96 -28.60
N ALA A 332 22.00 -6.86 -27.32
CA ALA A 332 20.67 -7.01 -26.73
C ALA A 332 19.78 -5.76 -26.86
N GLY A 333 20.21 -4.71 -27.57
CA GLY A 333 19.44 -3.48 -27.75
C GLY A 333 19.34 -2.60 -26.50
N HIS A 334 20.17 -2.83 -25.47
CA HIS A 334 20.15 -2.05 -24.23
C HIS A 334 21.15 -0.90 -24.24
N SER A 335 20.80 0.20 -23.56
CA SER A 335 21.75 1.29 -23.33
C SER A 335 22.95 0.80 -22.50
N ILE A 336 24.14 1.30 -22.79
CA ILE A 336 25.37 0.99 -22.04
C ILE A 336 25.21 1.38 -20.55
N LYS A 337 24.41 2.40 -20.26
CA LYS A 337 24.09 2.86 -18.90
C LYS A 337 22.97 2.07 -18.23
N SER A 338 22.34 1.10 -18.91
CA SER A 338 21.28 0.28 -18.31
C SER A 338 21.80 -0.51 -17.10
N GLY A 339 20.97 -0.61 -16.06
CA GLY A 339 21.27 -1.36 -14.84
C GLY A 339 21.22 -2.88 -14.98
N CYS A 340 21.43 -3.44 -16.19
CA CYS A 340 21.40 -4.88 -16.42
C CYS A 340 22.71 -5.53 -16.00
N HIS A 341 22.65 -6.48 -15.06
CA HIS A 341 23.78 -7.19 -14.45
C HIS A 341 23.65 -8.70 -14.68
N TRP A 342 23.98 -9.17 -15.88
CA TRP A 342 23.84 -10.59 -16.25
C TRP A 342 25.08 -11.45 -15.92
N PHE A 343 26.24 -10.81 -15.76
CA PHE A 343 27.54 -11.50 -15.66
C PHE A 343 28.23 -11.30 -14.32
N ASP A 344 27.74 -10.45 -13.45
CA ASP A 344 28.31 -10.13 -12.15
C ASP A 344 27.38 -10.55 -11.02
N LYS A 345 27.95 -10.95 -9.88
CA LYS A 345 27.17 -11.37 -8.70
C LYS A 345 26.41 -10.22 -8.06
N SER A 346 26.96 -8.99 -8.16
CA SER A 346 26.27 -7.79 -7.67
C SER A 346 25.07 -7.49 -8.57
N GLN A 347 23.91 -7.35 -7.98
CA GLN A 347 22.65 -7.03 -8.67
C GLN A 347 22.27 -7.99 -9.82
N TRP A 348 22.75 -9.22 -9.73
CA TRP A 348 22.55 -10.19 -10.81
C TRP A 348 21.08 -10.41 -11.13
N SER A 349 20.77 -10.47 -12.41
CA SER A 349 19.47 -10.86 -12.93
C SER A 349 19.63 -11.86 -14.06
N MET A 350 18.73 -12.84 -14.14
CA MET A 350 18.64 -13.74 -15.28
C MET A 350 18.35 -12.94 -16.54
N PRO A 351 19.10 -13.11 -17.65
CA PRO A 351 18.73 -12.50 -18.92
C PRO A 351 17.36 -13.01 -19.38
N THR A 352 16.59 -12.16 -20.07
CA THR A 352 15.37 -12.60 -20.73
C THR A 352 15.70 -13.49 -21.93
N GLU A 353 14.72 -14.25 -22.40
CA GLU A 353 14.87 -15.10 -23.59
C GLU A 353 15.35 -14.29 -24.80
N GLU A 354 14.75 -13.12 -25.03
CA GLU A 354 15.11 -12.23 -26.11
C GLU A 354 16.57 -11.78 -26.03
N VAL A 355 17.03 -11.39 -24.83
CA VAL A 355 18.41 -10.98 -24.58
C VAL A 355 19.38 -12.14 -24.82
N TYR A 356 19.11 -13.32 -24.27
CA TYR A 356 19.95 -14.47 -24.46
C TYR A 356 20.04 -14.91 -25.93
N ASN A 357 18.90 -14.98 -26.61
CA ASN A 357 18.82 -15.35 -28.01
C ASN A 357 19.50 -14.32 -28.93
N SER A 358 19.52 -13.04 -28.55
CA SER A 358 20.26 -12.02 -29.29
C SER A 358 21.77 -12.31 -29.31
N TRP A 359 22.35 -12.73 -28.17
CA TRP A 359 23.76 -13.14 -28.09
C TRP A 359 24.03 -14.43 -28.86
N LYS A 360 23.17 -15.44 -28.74
CA LYS A 360 23.26 -16.70 -29.46
C LYS A 360 23.24 -16.46 -30.98
N ASN A 361 22.30 -15.67 -31.48
CA ASN A 361 22.15 -15.34 -32.88
C ASN A 361 23.34 -14.52 -33.41
N TYR A 362 23.87 -13.59 -32.60
CA TYR A 362 25.10 -12.87 -32.95
C TYR A 362 26.28 -13.83 -33.14
N CYS A 363 26.46 -14.79 -32.22
CA CYS A 363 27.52 -15.78 -32.30
C CYS A 363 27.37 -16.67 -33.56
N ILE A 364 26.18 -17.14 -33.86
CA ILE A 364 25.87 -17.94 -35.06
C ILE A 364 26.23 -17.14 -36.33
N LYS A 365 25.76 -15.90 -36.43
CA LYS A 365 26.00 -15.03 -37.58
C LYS A 365 27.49 -14.75 -37.84
N ASN A 366 28.29 -14.74 -36.77
CA ASN A 366 29.74 -14.46 -36.86
C ASN A 366 30.61 -15.74 -36.77
N ASN A 367 30.03 -16.92 -36.91
CA ASN A 367 30.72 -18.22 -36.80
C ASN A 367 31.49 -18.41 -35.47
N ILE A 368 30.96 -17.88 -34.36
CA ILE A 368 31.54 -17.96 -33.04
C ILE A 368 30.89 -19.12 -32.30
N THR A 369 31.69 -20.02 -31.73
CA THR A 369 31.21 -21.17 -30.97
C THR A 369 31.02 -20.79 -29.49
N ALA A 370 29.90 -20.09 -29.17
CA ALA A 370 29.51 -19.73 -27.82
C ALA A 370 27.97 -19.70 -27.68
N PHE A 371 27.47 -19.63 -26.45
CA PHE A 371 26.04 -19.67 -26.10
C PHE A 371 25.28 -20.85 -26.70
N LYS A 372 25.86 -22.07 -26.55
CA LYS A 372 25.34 -23.29 -27.19
C LYS A 372 24.04 -23.80 -26.59
N LYS A 373 23.86 -23.68 -25.26
CA LYS A 373 22.63 -24.14 -24.62
C LYS A 373 21.40 -23.42 -25.17
N ASP A 374 20.27 -24.10 -25.17
CA ASP A 374 19.00 -23.43 -25.40
C ASP A 374 18.57 -22.63 -24.17
N TYR A 375 17.83 -21.56 -24.39
CA TYR A 375 17.38 -20.70 -23.27
C TYR A 375 16.54 -21.49 -22.27
N GLU A 376 15.68 -22.38 -22.75
CA GLU A 376 14.81 -23.20 -21.89
C GLU A 376 15.61 -24.14 -20.95
N GLU A 377 16.79 -24.61 -21.36
CA GLU A 377 17.67 -25.40 -20.49
C GLU A 377 18.15 -24.55 -19.28
N ILE A 378 18.62 -23.35 -19.58
CA ILE A 378 19.14 -22.44 -18.54
C ILE A 378 18.00 -21.94 -17.66
N LYS A 379 16.84 -21.70 -18.23
CA LYS A 379 15.63 -21.28 -17.53
C LYS A 379 15.13 -22.37 -16.58
N LYS A 380 15.18 -23.64 -17.01
CA LYS A 380 14.83 -24.77 -16.15
C LYS A 380 15.75 -24.84 -14.94
N ASP A 381 17.07 -24.77 -15.15
CA ASP A 381 18.06 -24.74 -14.07
C ASP A 381 17.78 -23.54 -13.12
N TYR A 382 17.49 -22.36 -13.68
CA TYR A 382 17.18 -21.17 -12.92
C TYR A 382 15.92 -21.32 -12.05
N GLU A 383 14.84 -21.86 -12.62
CA GLU A 383 13.58 -22.03 -11.87
C GLU A 383 13.71 -23.10 -10.76
N GLU A 384 14.50 -24.15 -10.96
CA GLU A 384 14.80 -25.14 -9.91
C GLU A 384 15.60 -24.50 -8.76
N ILE A 385 16.67 -23.79 -9.06
CA ILE A 385 17.49 -23.07 -8.07
C ILE A 385 16.65 -22.00 -7.35
N LYS A 386 15.79 -21.29 -8.09
CA LYS A 386 14.89 -20.27 -7.54
C LYS A 386 13.87 -20.85 -6.56
N LYS A 387 13.36 -22.06 -6.82
CA LYS A 387 12.47 -22.75 -5.86
C LYS A 387 13.20 -23.03 -4.54
N GLU A 388 14.46 -23.52 -4.60
CA GLU A 388 15.26 -23.72 -3.40
C GLU A 388 15.56 -22.41 -2.67
N TRP A 389 15.93 -21.37 -3.42
CA TRP A 389 16.14 -20.04 -2.87
C TRP A 389 14.92 -19.49 -2.14
N TYR A 390 13.73 -19.67 -2.73
CA TYR A 390 12.48 -19.22 -2.10
C TYR A 390 12.13 -20.02 -0.83
N LYS A 391 12.60 -21.25 -0.67
CA LYS A 391 12.43 -21.99 0.59
C LYS A 391 13.24 -21.41 1.75
N THR A 392 14.39 -20.82 1.45
CA THR A 392 15.30 -20.22 2.44
C THR A 392 15.10 -18.73 2.66
N ARG A 393 14.29 -18.08 1.82
CA ARG A 393 14.04 -16.65 1.88
C ARG A 393 12.78 -16.35 2.67
N ALA A 394 12.84 -15.29 3.49
CA ALA A 394 11.65 -14.76 4.13
C ALA A 394 10.58 -14.39 3.08
N TYR A 395 9.36 -14.82 3.34
CA TYR A 395 8.24 -14.54 2.47
C TYR A 395 7.83 -13.08 2.64
N PHE A 396 7.82 -12.34 1.54
CA PHE A 396 7.22 -11.02 1.48
C PHE A 396 6.54 -10.84 0.12
N ASN A 397 5.22 -10.73 0.15
CA ASN A 397 4.40 -10.56 -1.03
C ASN A 397 3.78 -9.16 -1.06
N ASN A 398 3.97 -8.45 -2.17
CA ASN A 398 3.25 -7.20 -2.40
C ASN A 398 1.79 -7.50 -2.73
N THR A 399 0.90 -7.20 -1.78
CA THR A 399 -0.54 -7.42 -1.91
C THR A 399 -1.27 -6.27 -2.62
N HIS A 400 -0.56 -5.20 -2.95
CA HIS A 400 -1.09 -4.02 -3.63
C HIS A 400 -0.67 -3.97 -5.10
N GLN A 401 -1.43 -3.27 -5.93
CA GLN A 401 -1.08 -3.01 -7.33
C GLN A 401 0.05 -1.98 -7.47
N THR A 402 0.37 -1.24 -6.38
CA THR A 402 1.43 -0.25 -6.28
C THR A 402 2.50 -0.70 -5.30
N TYR A 403 3.60 0.06 -5.19
CA TYR A 403 4.64 -0.23 -4.21
C TYR A 403 4.09 -0.10 -2.78
N MET A 404 4.34 -1.12 -1.94
CA MET A 404 4.09 -1.02 -0.51
C MET A 404 5.20 -0.19 0.15
N THR A 405 4.82 0.86 0.85
CA THR A 405 5.73 1.72 1.61
C THR A 405 5.73 1.36 3.10
N ALA A 406 6.71 1.85 3.85
CA ALA A 406 6.73 1.71 5.30
C ALA A 406 5.82 2.73 6.02
N VAL A 407 5.01 3.49 5.29
CA VAL A 407 3.98 4.36 5.84
C VAL A 407 2.63 3.79 5.47
N PHE A 408 1.88 3.37 6.47
CA PHE A 408 0.54 2.81 6.36
C PHE A 408 -0.49 3.89 6.64
N ASN A 409 -1.34 4.14 5.68
CA ASN A 409 -2.39 5.13 5.74
C ASN A 409 -3.74 4.41 5.92
N PHE A 410 -4.03 4.00 7.16
CA PHE A 410 -5.29 3.38 7.51
C PHE A 410 -5.99 4.19 8.59
N PRO A 411 -7.29 4.48 8.44
CA PRO A 411 -8.03 5.11 9.52
C PRO A 411 -8.07 4.18 10.74
N PRO A 412 -8.14 4.73 11.96
CA PRO A 412 -8.39 3.95 13.16
C PRO A 412 -9.79 3.32 13.10
N VAL A 413 -10.01 2.31 13.95
CA VAL A 413 -11.29 1.58 14.04
C VAL A 413 -12.41 2.54 14.44
N ASN A 414 -13.49 2.57 13.67
CA ASN A 414 -14.65 3.41 13.92
C ASN A 414 -15.55 2.84 15.05
N LYS A 415 -16.56 3.60 15.46
CA LYS A 415 -17.43 3.22 16.58
C LYS A 415 -18.25 1.95 16.31
N GLU A 416 -18.73 1.77 15.08
CA GLU A 416 -19.52 0.60 14.68
C GLU A 416 -18.66 -0.65 14.70
N GLU A 417 -17.48 -0.59 14.10
CA GLU A 417 -16.50 -1.68 14.09
C GLU A 417 -16.02 -2.02 15.52
N LYS A 418 -15.85 -1.01 16.41
CA LYS A 418 -15.55 -1.25 17.84
C LYS A 418 -16.65 -2.02 18.55
N GLN A 419 -17.92 -1.70 18.27
CA GLN A 419 -19.07 -2.41 18.87
C GLN A 419 -19.11 -3.87 18.44
N GLU A 420 -18.83 -4.16 17.16
CA GLU A 420 -18.79 -5.52 16.63
C GLU A 420 -17.71 -6.39 17.29
N ILE A 421 -16.56 -5.82 17.63
CA ILE A 421 -15.43 -6.51 18.28
C ILE A 421 -15.45 -6.43 19.81
N GLY A 422 -16.58 -6.07 20.42
CA GLY A 422 -16.77 -6.05 21.87
C GLY A 422 -16.20 -4.84 22.59
N ASN A 423 -16.08 -3.68 21.89
CA ASN A 423 -15.61 -2.40 22.43
C ASN A 423 -14.20 -2.44 23.04
N HIS A 424 -13.27 -3.17 22.43
CA HIS A 424 -11.87 -3.12 22.87
C HIS A 424 -11.32 -1.69 22.86
N ALA A 425 -10.55 -1.30 23.89
CA ALA A 425 -10.09 0.08 24.07
C ALA A 425 -9.22 0.60 22.91
N THR A 426 -8.32 -0.26 22.42
CA THR A 426 -7.28 0.11 21.43
C THR A 426 -7.16 -0.92 20.28
N PRO A 427 -8.24 -1.19 19.52
CA PRO A 427 -8.20 -2.19 18.47
C PRO A 427 -7.37 -1.69 17.27
N LYS A 428 -6.65 -2.61 16.63
CA LYS A 428 -6.02 -2.33 15.32
C LYS A 428 -7.02 -2.52 14.18
N PRO A 429 -7.00 -1.66 13.15
CA PRO A 429 -7.86 -1.82 11.98
C PRO A 429 -7.63 -3.15 11.27
N ILE A 430 -8.71 -3.81 10.85
CA ILE A 430 -8.65 -5.10 10.13
C ILE A 430 -7.80 -4.98 8.86
N LYS A 431 -7.95 -3.89 8.10
CA LYS A 431 -7.17 -3.63 6.87
C LYS A 431 -5.66 -3.59 7.16
N LEU A 432 -5.23 -2.93 8.25
CA LEU A 432 -3.83 -2.88 8.66
C LEU A 432 -3.29 -4.27 9.01
N CYS A 433 -4.01 -5.01 9.85
CA CYS A 433 -3.63 -6.38 10.23
C CYS A 433 -3.58 -7.29 9.00
N THR A 434 -4.59 -7.24 8.14
CA THR A 434 -4.69 -8.05 6.92
C THR A 434 -3.54 -7.76 5.94
N THR A 435 -3.18 -6.49 5.76
CA THR A 435 -2.05 -6.09 4.91
C THR A 435 -0.76 -6.72 5.40
N THR A 436 -0.48 -6.62 6.70
CA THR A 436 0.72 -7.20 7.31
C THR A 436 0.74 -8.73 7.22
N ILE A 437 -0.38 -9.37 7.57
CA ILE A 437 -0.48 -10.84 7.57
C ILE A 437 -0.32 -11.39 6.15
N LYS A 438 -1.09 -10.89 5.19
CA LYS A 438 -1.04 -11.35 3.79
C LYS A 438 0.31 -11.08 3.11
N SER A 439 1.03 -10.03 3.52
CA SER A 439 2.36 -9.77 2.96
C SER A 439 3.43 -10.72 3.47
N SER A 440 3.29 -11.28 4.67
CA SER A 440 4.38 -11.97 5.37
C SER A 440 4.04 -13.39 5.84
N SER A 441 2.87 -13.92 5.50
CA SER A 441 2.51 -15.34 5.72
C SER A 441 1.95 -15.97 4.44
N ARG A 442 2.05 -17.31 4.36
CA ARG A 442 1.53 -18.10 3.23
C ARG A 442 0.15 -18.65 3.52
#